data_1202afb388e51c23b47d542bc13cbb8c
#
_entry.id   1202afb388e51c23b47d542bc13cbb8c
#
_cell.length_a   1.000
_cell.length_b   1.000
_cell.length_c   1.000
_cell.angle_alpha   90.00
_cell.angle_beta   90.00
_cell.angle_gamma   90.00
#
_symmetry.space_group_name_H-M   'P 1'
#
loop_
_entity.id
_entity.type
_entity.pdbx_description
1 polymer ?
#
loop_
_entity_poly.entity_id
_entity_poly.type
_entity_poly.pdbx_seq_one_letter_code
_entity_poly.pdbx_strand_id
1 'polypeptide(L)'
;MSYSAPETPSAQHPERPTARPSERVQIFALPTRTMYGSLRFSWLSYLGLAEQQHAAQLPTSTAAVSYLSTQALMRAMAAARLDVPSSAASEIEVDRSCALCTSGKKHGKPRIAGVNFNMSQVNPLVVGAFSRNPSAVLGVDVETLDARLFSGFARLALSNEERAFYERVAQERPAPVLHLLSVALWTAKEAVLKATGHGLSVVPSLVRVQFSEQLLDALELAMTEEPLGEIADDEALSGGTSHTPDPTALRVLTQDSLTTRAAFNAPATQGGNQGGEAIERSFSLQWVPVALPDTENPEQAQKMLIALAVENPAQSKPAQGEPVQVEAQLLPVATPLELKRLLTD
;
A
#
# COMPACT_ATOMS: atom_id res chain seq x y z
N MET A 1 -73.81 21.53 -10.81
CA MET A 1 -73.05 21.21 -9.58
C MET A 1 -72.09 20.08 -9.94
N SER A 2 -70.83 20.46 -10.20
CA SER A 2 -69.77 19.51 -10.61
C SER A 2 -68.98 19.12 -9.35
N TYR A 3 -68.95 17.83 -9.06
CA TYR A 3 -68.20 17.27 -7.93
C TYR A 3 -66.76 16.95 -8.44
N SER A 4 -65.77 17.64 -7.88
CA SER A 4 -64.35 17.29 -8.07
C SER A 4 -63.96 16.27 -7.01
N ALA A 5 -63.39 15.16 -7.43
CA ALA A 5 -62.85 14.14 -6.56
C ALA A 5 -61.53 14.62 -5.91
N PRO A 6 -61.22 14.23 -4.68
CA PRO A 6 -59.96 14.59 -4.03
C PRO A 6 -58.78 13.81 -4.62
N GLU A 7 -57.68 14.52 -4.90
CA GLU A 7 -56.40 13.94 -5.31
C GLU A 7 -55.79 13.17 -4.16
N THR A 8 -55.44 11.92 -4.39
CA THR A 8 -54.70 11.07 -3.50
C THR A 8 -53.24 11.54 -3.45
N PRO A 9 -52.63 11.69 -2.24
CA PRO A 9 -51.23 12.05 -2.14
C PRO A 9 -50.34 10.94 -2.66
N SER A 10 -49.44 11.31 -3.59
CA SER A 10 -48.39 10.46 -4.16
C SER A 10 -47.54 9.88 -3.02
N ALA A 11 -47.52 8.57 -2.93
CA ALA A 11 -46.62 7.86 -2.03
C ALA A 11 -45.17 8.13 -2.43
N GLN A 12 -44.42 8.84 -1.61
CA GLN A 12 -42.99 8.99 -1.74
C GLN A 12 -42.36 7.59 -1.56
N HIS A 13 -41.85 7.04 -2.63
CA HIS A 13 -40.98 5.86 -2.55
C HIS A 13 -39.77 6.19 -1.69
N PRO A 14 -39.42 5.35 -0.70
CA PRO A 14 -38.19 5.55 0.05
C PRO A 14 -37.02 5.47 -0.94
N GLU A 15 -36.21 6.54 -0.97
CA GLU A 15 -34.97 6.55 -1.73
C GLU A 15 -34.12 5.32 -1.32
N ARG A 16 -33.73 4.50 -2.30
CA ARG A 16 -32.79 3.42 -2.06
C ARG A 16 -31.52 4.05 -1.49
N PRO A 17 -30.96 3.49 -0.41
CA PRO A 17 -29.69 3.96 0.10
C PRO A 17 -28.68 3.92 -1.04
N THR A 18 -28.11 5.06 -1.36
CA THR A 18 -27.04 5.19 -2.34
C THR A 18 -25.87 4.31 -1.85
N ALA A 19 -25.42 3.38 -2.70
CA ALA A 19 -24.28 2.53 -2.38
C ALA A 19 -23.11 3.41 -1.93
N ARG A 20 -22.41 2.99 -0.86
CA ARG A 20 -21.22 3.69 -0.37
C ARG A 20 -20.19 3.77 -1.49
N PRO A 21 -19.51 4.91 -1.65
CA PRO A 21 -18.43 4.97 -2.61
C PRO A 21 -17.35 3.97 -2.20
N SER A 22 -17.05 3.03 -3.09
CA SER A 22 -15.96 2.06 -2.89
C SER A 22 -14.81 2.38 -3.84
N GLU A 23 -13.58 2.29 -3.34
CA GLU A 23 -12.37 2.40 -4.14
C GLU A 23 -11.67 1.04 -4.16
N ARG A 24 -11.58 0.44 -5.35
CA ARG A 24 -10.86 -0.81 -5.52
C ARG A 24 -9.40 -0.53 -5.84
N VAL A 25 -8.51 -1.04 -5.00
CA VAL A 25 -7.07 -0.93 -5.17
C VAL A 25 -6.46 -2.32 -5.26
N GLN A 26 -5.69 -2.57 -6.32
CA GLN A 26 -4.90 -3.78 -6.46
C GLN A 26 -3.50 -3.52 -5.90
N ILE A 27 -3.01 -4.43 -5.06
CA ILE A 27 -1.65 -4.39 -4.51
C ILE A 27 -0.88 -5.54 -5.14
N PHE A 28 0.00 -5.23 -6.08
CA PHE A 28 0.90 -6.21 -6.67
C PHE A 28 2.12 -6.38 -5.78
N ALA A 29 2.44 -7.61 -5.41
CA ALA A 29 3.56 -7.94 -4.55
C ALA A 29 4.56 -8.84 -5.28
N LEU A 30 5.78 -8.35 -5.42
CA LEU A 30 6.89 -9.03 -6.11
C LEU A 30 8.00 -9.37 -5.12
N PRO A 31 8.20 -10.65 -4.76
CA PRO A 31 9.36 -11.05 -4.00
C PRO A 31 10.65 -10.77 -4.78
N THR A 32 11.61 -10.08 -4.17
CA THR A 32 12.84 -9.66 -4.85
C THR A 32 13.69 -10.86 -5.32
N ARG A 33 13.55 -12.01 -4.66
CA ARG A 33 14.23 -13.26 -5.06
C ARG A 33 13.82 -13.79 -6.43
N THR A 34 12.68 -13.38 -6.99
CA THR A 34 12.32 -13.71 -8.39
C THR A 34 13.34 -13.18 -9.39
N MET A 35 14.11 -12.14 -8.99
CA MET A 35 15.16 -11.55 -9.81
C MET A 35 16.48 -12.34 -9.79
N TYR A 36 16.62 -13.39 -8.98
CA TYR A 36 17.82 -14.25 -8.97
C TYR A 36 17.70 -15.47 -9.87
N GLY A 37 16.47 -15.93 -10.15
CA GLY A 37 16.18 -17.11 -10.96
C GLY A 37 16.03 -16.83 -12.46
N SER A 38 15.54 -17.81 -13.19
CA SER A 38 15.24 -17.72 -14.63
C SER A 38 14.18 -16.68 -14.95
N LEU A 39 13.26 -16.39 -14.03
CA LEU A 39 12.19 -15.40 -14.18
C LEU A 39 12.72 -13.97 -14.31
N ARG A 40 13.96 -13.70 -13.85
CA ARG A 40 14.58 -12.37 -13.95
C ARG A 40 14.56 -11.81 -15.37
N PHE A 41 14.79 -12.65 -16.38
CA PHE A 41 14.87 -12.19 -17.76
C PHE A 41 13.57 -11.59 -18.27
N SER A 42 12.43 -12.13 -17.84
CA SER A 42 11.12 -11.58 -18.18
C SER A 42 10.89 -10.20 -17.53
N TRP A 43 11.39 -9.98 -16.31
CA TRP A 43 11.31 -8.69 -15.63
C TRP A 43 12.31 -7.68 -16.16
N LEU A 44 13.56 -8.10 -16.44
CA LEU A 44 14.59 -7.21 -16.96
C LEU A 44 14.26 -6.68 -18.36
N SER A 45 13.41 -7.37 -19.13
CA SER A 45 12.97 -6.90 -20.47
C SER A 45 12.15 -5.59 -20.41
N TYR A 46 11.66 -5.19 -19.24
CA TYR A 46 10.97 -3.92 -19.03
C TYR A 46 11.91 -2.75 -18.70
N LEU A 47 13.20 -3.03 -18.46
CA LEU A 47 14.17 -2.04 -17.99
C LEU A 47 15.09 -1.55 -19.09
N GLY A 48 15.33 -0.26 -19.11
CA GLY A 48 16.31 0.36 -19.98
C GLY A 48 17.75 0.16 -19.48
N LEU A 49 18.71 0.44 -20.36
CA LEU A 49 20.14 0.34 -20.06
C LEU A 49 20.54 1.25 -18.88
N ALA A 50 19.97 2.45 -18.80
CA ALA A 50 20.28 3.41 -17.73
C ALA A 50 19.92 2.86 -16.34
N GLU A 51 18.79 2.16 -16.20
CA GLU A 51 18.37 1.55 -14.93
C GLU A 51 19.28 0.38 -14.56
N GLN A 52 19.65 -0.45 -15.53
CA GLN A 52 20.59 -1.55 -15.31
C GLN A 52 21.98 -1.04 -14.91
N GLN A 53 22.47 0.01 -15.56
CA GLN A 53 23.73 0.66 -15.22
C GLN A 53 23.69 1.30 -13.83
N HIS A 54 22.58 1.93 -13.46
CA HIS A 54 22.42 2.48 -12.12
C HIS A 54 22.45 1.37 -11.06
N ALA A 55 21.74 0.26 -11.28
CA ALA A 55 21.77 -0.89 -10.39
C ALA A 55 23.18 -1.43 -10.16
N ALA A 56 24.00 -1.47 -11.22
CA ALA A 56 25.38 -1.92 -11.13
C ALA A 56 26.31 -1.02 -10.29
N GLN A 57 25.87 0.22 -10.00
CA GLN A 57 26.61 1.18 -9.17
C GLN A 57 26.16 1.15 -7.71
N LEU A 58 25.10 0.39 -7.36
CA LEU A 58 24.63 0.32 -6.00
C LEU A 58 25.58 -0.49 -5.10
N PRO A 59 25.68 -0.15 -3.80
CA PRO A 59 26.73 -0.66 -2.92
C PRO A 59 26.64 -2.15 -2.63
N THR A 60 25.44 -2.74 -2.75
CA THR A 60 25.19 -4.16 -2.45
C THR A 60 24.30 -4.81 -3.52
N SER A 61 24.45 -6.12 -3.70
CA SER A 61 23.58 -6.91 -4.58
C SER A 61 22.12 -6.82 -4.15
N THR A 62 21.84 -6.82 -2.85
CA THR A 62 20.48 -6.64 -2.31
C THR A 62 19.87 -5.29 -2.71
N ALA A 63 20.63 -4.20 -2.60
CA ALA A 63 20.17 -2.88 -3.04
C ALA A 63 19.92 -2.84 -4.55
N ALA A 64 20.80 -3.45 -5.34
CA ALA A 64 20.65 -3.55 -6.80
C ALA A 64 19.38 -4.33 -7.18
N VAL A 65 19.15 -5.48 -6.56
CA VAL A 65 17.99 -6.33 -6.84
C VAL A 65 16.69 -5.66 -6.40
N SER A 66 16.65 -5.04 -5.22
CA SER A 66 15.48 -4.28 -4.76
C SER A 66 15.16 -3.13 -5.72
N TYR A 67 16.15 -2.39 -6.17
CA TYR A 67 15.99 -1.33 -7.16
C TYR A 67 15.44 -1.87 -8.48
N LEU A 68 16.07 -2.90 -9.06
CA LEU A 68 15.62 -3.50 -10.32
C LEU A 68 14.20 -4.05 -10.22
N SER A 69 13.87 -4.74 -9.13
CA SER A 69 12.52 -5.26 -8.89
C SER A 69 11.47 -4.12 -8.84
N THR A 70 11.81 -3.01 -8.17
CA THR A 70 10.92 -1.85 -8.07
C THR A 70 10.69 -1.20 -9.44
N GLN A 71 11.77 -0.97 -10.22
CA GLN A 71 11.63 -0.38 -11.55
C GLN A 71 10.88 -1.31 -12.49
N ALA A 72 11.18 -2.62 -12.45
CA ALA A 72 10.53 -3.61 -13.30
C ALA A 72 9.03 -3.74 -13.00
N LEU A 73 8.63 -3.83 -11.73
CA LEU A 73 7.23 -3.88 -11.34
C LEU A 73 6.49 -2.60 -11.78
N MET A 74 7.06 -1.43 -11.52
CA MET A 74 6.48 -0.14 -11.91
C MET A 74 6.26 -0.06 -13.43
N ARG A 75 7.27 -0.40 -14.22
CA ARG A 75 7.19 -0.36 -15.70
C ARG A 75 6.27 -1.42 -16.27
N ALA A 76 6.23 -2.61 -15.69
CA ALA A 76 5.30 -3.66 -16.10
C ALA A 76 3.84 -3.26 -15.83
N MET A 77 3.55 -2.65 -14.66
CA MET A 77 2.23 -2.09 -14.35
C MET A 77 1.84 -0.99 -15.36
N ALA A 78 2.76 -0.08 -15.64
CA ALA A 78 2.54 1.01 -16.59
C ALA A 78 2.32 0.48 -18.02
N ALA A 79 3.15 -0.44 -18.48
CA ALA A 79 3.05 -1.04 -19.81
C ALA A 79 1.74 -1.81 -19.97
N ALA A 80 1.31 -2.58 -18.97
CA ALA A 80 0.03 -3.27 -18.98
C ALA A 80 -1.15 -2.30 -19.03
N ARG A 81 -1.10 -1.20 -18.26
CA ARG A 81 -2.18 -0.19 -18.21
C ARG A 81 -2.29 0.64 -19.49
N LEU A 82 -1.14 0.94 -20.12
CA LEU A 82 -1.05 1.76 -21.33
C LEU A 82 -1.07 0.92 -22.62
N ASP A 83 -1.18 -0.40 -22.49
CA ASP A 83 -1.08 -1.38 -23.58
C ASP A 83 0.19 -1.22 -24.44
N VAL A 84 1.31 -0.98 -23.76
CA VAL A 84 2.63 -0.85 -24.36
C VAL A 84 3.35 -2.21 -24.28
N PRO A 85 4.02 -2.67 -25.37
CA PRO A 85 4.79 -3.92 -25.32
C PRO A 85 6.01 -3.79 -24.40
N SER A 86 6.46 -4.91 -23.83
CA SER A 86 7.62 -4.93 -22.91
C SER A 86 8.88 -4.30 -23.50
N SER A 87 9.09 -4.48 -24.82
CA SER A 87 10.26 -3.91 -25.54
C SER A 87 10.28 -2.37 -25.56
N ALA A 88 9.13 -1.71 -25.40
CA ALA A 88 9.02 -0.26 -25.35
C ALA A 88 8.74 0.27 -23.92
N ALA A 89 8.64 -0.61 -22.93
CA ALA A 89 8.34 -0.22 -21.54
C ALA A 89 9.41 0.68 -20.93
N SER A 90 10.66 0.54 -21.32
CA SER A 90 11.77 1.39 -20.87
C SER A 90 11.68 2.84 -21.37
N GLU A 91 10.90 3.08 -22.43
CA GLU A 91 10.68 4.41 -23.01
C GLU A 91 9.53 5.18 -22.33
N ILE A 92 8.72 4.51 -21.49
CA ILE A 92 7.67 5.17 -20.72
C ILE A 92 8.31 6.25 -19.83
N GLU A 93 7.87 7.48 -20.01
CA GLU A 93 8.37 8.61 -19.21
C GLU A 93 7.91 8.49 -17.76
N VAL A 94 8.88 8.60 -16.83
CA VAL A 94 8.63 8.60 -15.38
C VAL A 94 9.02 9.97 -14.83
N ASP A 95 8.03 10.79 -14.51
CA ASP A 95 8.27 12.07 -13.84
C ASP A 95 8.55 11.83 -12.34
N ARG A 96 9.69 12.29 -11.88
CA ARG A 96 10.12 12.28 -10.48
C ARG A 96 10.37 13.70 -9.94
N SER A 97 9.80 14.70 -10.59
CA SER A 97 9.89 16.08 -10.11
C SER A 97 9.26 16.18 -8.71
N CYS A 98 9.95 16.91 -7.82
CA CYS A 98 9.43 17.18 -6.49
C CYS A 98 8.63 18.48 -6.52
N ALA A 99 7.34 18.41 -6.19
CA ALA A 99 6.49 19.61 -6.12
C ALA A 99 6.79 20.50 -4.89
N LEU A 100 7.51 19.97 -3.90
CA LEU A 100 7.74 20.61 -2.62
C LEU A 100 9.13 21.25 -2.50
N CYS A 101 10.04 20.97 -3.41
CA CYS A 101 11.39 21.52 -3.37
C CYS A 101 11.79 22.18 -4.68
N THR A 102 12.61 23.23 -4.57
CA THR A 102 13.15 23.99 -5.71
C THR A 102 14.53 23.47 -6.15
N SER A 103 15.00 22.37 -5.58
CA SER A 103 16.37 21.88 -5.78
C SER A 103 16.66 21.32 -7.19
N GLY A 104 15.63 21.16 -8.02
CA GLY A 104 15.75 20.50 -9.33
C GLY A 104 16.09 19.00 -9.26
N LYS A 105 16.29 18.45 -8.07
CA LYS A 105 16.55 17.01 -7.88
C LYS A 105 15.30 16.18 -8.15
N LYS A 106 15.46 15.11 -8.92
CA LYS A 106 14.38 14.18 -9.26
C LYS A 106 14.19 13.12 -8.16
N HIS A 107 13.64 13.52 -7.01
CA HIS A 107 13.39 12.62 -5.86
C HIS A 107 11.92 12.56 -5.44
N GLY A 108 11.00 13.14 -6.21
CA GLY A 108 9.57 13.11 -5.92
C GLY A 108 8.94 11.74 -6.13
N LYS A 109 7.68 11.61 -5.69
CA LYS A 109 6.82 10.44 -5.98
C LYS A 109 6.83 10.20 -7.49
N PRO A 110 7.17 8.99 -7.97
CA PRO A 110 7.14 8.70 -9.40
C PRO A 110 5.71 8.83 -9.93
N ARG A 111 5.58 9.50 -11.09
CA ARG A 111 4.32 9.68 -11.80
C ARG A 111 4.49 9.24 -13.25
N ILE A 112 3.48 8.58 -13.79
CA ILE A 112 3.38 8.18 -15.17
C ILE A 112 2.01 8.63 -15.68
N ALA A 113 1.98 9.34 -16.80
CA ALA A 113 0.73 9.82 -17.37
C ALA A 113 -0.24 8.66 -17.66
N GLY A 114 -1.49 8.77 -17.24
CA GLY A 114 -2.52 7.75 -17.45
C GLY A 114 -2.43 6.52 -16.52
N VAL A 115 -1.48 6.50 -15.56
CA VAL A 115 -1.31 5.38 -14.61
C VAL A 115 -1.36 5.91 -13.18
N ASN A 116 -2.33 5.46 -12.41
CA ASN A 116 -2.44 5.81 -11.00
C ASN A 116 -1.87 4.70 -10.12
N PHE A 117 -0.71 4.94 -9.54
CA PHE A 117 0.01 3.96 -8.75
C PHE A 117 0.83 4.59 -7.62
N ASN A 118 1.26 3.75 -6.69
CA ASN A 118 2.25 4.06 -5.68
C ASN A 118 3.13 2.83 -5.41
N MET A 119 4.37 3.03 -4.97
CA MET A 119 5.34 1.96 -4.78
C MET A 119 5.95 2.03 -3.38
N SER A 120 6.25 0.86 -2.83
CA SER A 120 7.14 0.70 -1.69
C SER A 120 7.98 -0.55 -1.81
N GLN A 121 9.08 -0.58 -1.06
CA GLN A 121 9.96 -1.74 -1.01
C GLN A 121 10.61 -1.88 0.36
N VAL A 122 10.68 -3.10 0.82
CA VAL A 122 11.57 -3.56 1.87
C VAL A 122 12.12 -4.92 1.42
N ASN A 123 13.43 -5.15 1.53
CA ASN A 123 13.92 -6.49 1.17
C ASN A 123 13.32 -7.53 2.14
N PRO A 124 12.69 -8.61 1.66
CA PRO A 124 12.74 -9.16 0.30
C PRO A 124 11.50 -8.90 -0.57
N LEU A 125 10.73 -7.85 -0.35
CA LEU A 125 9.46 -7.59 -1.01
C LEU A 125 9.39 -6.20 -1.66
N VAL A 126 8.83 -6.12 -2.87
CA VAL A 126 8.39 -4.88 -3.52
C VAL A 126 6.88 -4.92 -3.66
N VAL A 127 6.22 -3.82 -3.34
CA VAL A 127 4.78 -3.67 -3.52
C VAL A 127 4.45 -2.47 -4.40
N GLY A 128 3.45 -2.64 -5.26
CA GLY A 128 2.89 -1.58 -6.09
C GLY A 128 1.38 -1.52 -5.92
N ALA A 129 0.85 -0.44 -5.37
CA ALA A 129 -0.59 -0.20 -5.32
C ALA A 129 -1.05 0.49 -6.61
N PHE A 130 -2.15 0.02 -7.18
CA PHE A 130 -2.73 0.51 -8.42
C PHE A 130 -4.23 0.73 -8.27
N SER A 131 -4.73 1.84 -8.82
CA SER A 131 -6.17 2.11 -8.97
C SER A 131 -6.51 2.45 -10.42
N ARG A 132 -7.65 1.95 -10.89
CA ARG A 132 -8.21 2.34 -12.19
C ARG A 132 -8.79 3.75 -12.17
N ASN A 133 -9.12 4.28 -11.00
CA ASN A 133 -9.59 5.65 -10.82
C ASN A 133 -8.41 6.63 -10.87
N PRO A 134 -8.30 7.48 -11.92
CA PRO A 134 -7.17 8.40 -12.05
C PRO A 134 -7.16 9.50 -11.00
N SER A 135 -8.29 9.73 -10.33
CA SER A 135 -8.44 10.77 -9.31
C SER A 135 -8.20 10.26 -7.89
N ALA A 136 -8.08 8.94 -7.69
CA ALA A 136 -7.81 8.39 -6.37
C ALA A 136 -6.41 8.81 -5.89
N VAL A 137 -6.32 9.36 -4.70
CA VAL A 137 -5.05 9.66 -4.05
C VAL A 137 -4.71 8.49 -3.15
N LEU A 138 -3.72 7.72 -3.55
CA LEU A 138 -3.32 6.49 -2.86
C LEU A 138 -1.83 6.46 -2.54
N GLY A 139 -1.49 5.76 -1.46
CA GLY A 139 -0.12 5.47 -1.05
C GLY A 139 -0.03 4.10 -0.42
N VAL A 140 1.08 3.44 -0.63
CA VAL A 140 1.38 2.12 -0.05
C VAL A 140 2.73 2.17 0.63
N ASP A 141 2.83 1.48 1.75
CA ASP A 141 4.09 1.22 2.41
C ASP A 141 4.19 -0.23 2.86
N VAL A 142 5.41 -0.75 3.01
CA VAL A 142 5.68 -2.10 3.48
C VAL A 142 6.90 -2.09 4.37
N GLU A 143 6.79 -2.76 5.54
CA GLU A 143 7.87 -2.93 6.50
C GLU A 143 7.94 -4.38 6.99
N THR A 144 9.14 -4.82 7.35
CA THR A 144 9.34 -6.10 8.02
C THR A 144 9.04 -5.96 9.53
N LEU A 145 8.56 -7.04 10.17
CA LEU A 145 8.31 -6.98 11.61
C LEU A 145 9.57 -6.93 12.47
N ASP A 146 10.73 -7.24 11.90
CA ASP A 146 12.03 -7.09 12.57
C ASP A 146 12.68 -5.71 12.32
N ALA A 147 11.98 -4.81 11.62
CA ALA A 147 12.45 -3.47 11.33
C ALA A 147 12.79 -2.71 12.61
N ARG A 148 14.03 -2.21 12.70
CA ARG A 148 14.45 -1.35 13.82
C ARG A 148 14.06 0.09 13.51
N LEU A 149 13.04 0.58 14.19
CA LEU A 149 12.70 1.99 14.11
C LEU A 149 13.77 2.86 14.77
N PHE A 150 13.85 4.10 14.32
CA PHE A 150 14.87 5.03 14.81
C PHE A 150 14.65 5.41 16.28
N SER A 151 15.75 5.76 16.97
CA SER A 151 15.70 6.25 18.34
C SER A 151 14.84 7.51 18.46
N GLY A 152 13.95 7.54 19.43
CA GLY A 152 13.00 8.64 19.63
C GLY A 152 11.76 8.57 18.73
N PHE A 153 11.46 7.42 18.12
CA PHE A 153 10.28 7.19 17.29
C PHE A 153 9.01 7.74 17.93
N ALA A 154 8.69 7.33 19.17
CA ALA A 154 7.47 7.77 19.84
C ALA A 154 7.38 9.31 19.96
N ARG A 155 8.51 9.99 20.17
CA ARG A 155 8.56 11.45 20.30
C ARG A 155 8.44 12.19 18.98
N LEU A 156 9.01 11.65 17.90
CA LEU A 156 9.14 12.33 16.61
C LEU A 156 8.04 11.96 15.63
N ALA A 157 7.55 10.71 15.70
CA ALA A 157 6.60 10.20 14.72
C ALA A 157 5.16 10.17 15.23
N LEU A 158 4.92 10.15 16.55
CA LEU A 158 3.58 10.01 17.10
C LEU A 158 2.97 11.37 17.47
N SER A 159 1.67 11.55 17.20
CA SER A 159 0.85 12.62 17.76
C SER A 159 0.71 12.46 19.29
N ASN A 160 0.15 13.44 19.97
CA ASN A 160 -0.03 13.36 21.41
C ASN A 160 -1.00 12.22 21.79
N GLU A 161 -2.07 12.04 21.03
CA GLU A 161 -3.08 11.00 21.25
C GLU A 161 -2.47 9.60 21.01
N GLU A 162 -1.74 9.42 19.90
CA GLU A 162 -1.05 8.18 19.60
C GLU A 162 0.02 7.85 20.64
N ARG A 163 0.72 8.87 21.16
CA ARG A 163 1.74 8.67 22.20
C ARG A 163 1.11 8.20 23.49
N ALA A 164 -0.02 8.77 23.90
CA ALA A 164 -0.72 8.34 25.11
C ALA A 164 -1.18 6.87 24.97
N PHE A 165 -1.68 6.48 23.79
CA PHE A 165 -2.02 5.08 23.51
C PHE A 165 -0.78 4.17 23.56
N TYR A 166 0.30 4.58 22.91
CA TYR A 166 1.56 3.87 22.84
C TYR A 166 2.19 3.64 24.23
N GLU A 167 2.18 4.67 25.09
CA GLU A 167 2.70 4.59 26.46
C GLU A 167 1.87 3.63 27.33
N ARG A 168 0.55 3.60 27.14
CA ARG A 168 -0.34 2.64 27.81
C ARG A 168 -0.01 1.21 27.37
N VAL A 169 0.09 0.95 26.07
CA VAL A 169 0.48 -0.37 25.53
C VAL A 169 1.84 -0.78 26.06
N ALA A 170 2.80 0.15 26.17
CA ALA A 170 4.13 -0.14 26.71
C ALA A 170 4.12 -0.59 28.19
N GLN A 171 3.09 -0.19 28.94
CA GLN A 171 2.93 -0.57 30.35
C GLN A 171 2.14 -1.89 30.52
N GLU A 172 1.18 -2.15 29.63
CA GLU A 172 0.18 -3.21 29.80
C GLU A 172 0.46 -4.45 28.91
N ARG A 173 1.26 -4.32 27.86
CA ARG A 173 1.47 -5.38 26.87
C ARG A 173 2.95 -5.78 26.74
N PRO A 174 3.24 -7.02 26.29
CA PRO A 174 4.61 -7.46 26.04
C PRO A 174 5.33 -6.63 24.97
N ALA A 175 6.66 -6.54 25.07
CA ALA A 175 7.48 -5.78 24.12
C ALA A 175 7.27 -6.12 22.64
N PRO A 176 7.00 -7.37 22.21
CA PRO A 176 6.68 -7.67 20.82
C PRO A 176 5.40 -6.98 20.31
N VAL A 177 4.37 -6.85 21.16
CA VAL A 177 3.11 -6.16 20.80
C VAL A 177 3.35 -4.66 20.64
N LEU A 178 4.14 -4.05 21.53
CA LEU A 178 4.55 -2.65 21.39
C LEU A 178 5.36 -2.42 20.10
N HIS A 179 6.21 -3.38 19.75
CA HIS A 179 6.98 -3.31 18.51
C HIS A 179 6.07 -3.42 17.28
N LEU A 180 5.11 -4.35 17.27
CA LEU A 180 4.09 -4.47 16.23
C LEU A 180 3.30 -3.17 16.05
N LEU A 181 2.85 -2.56 17.16
CA LEU A 181 2.18 -1.25 17.13
C LEU A 181 3.08 -0.17 16.50
N SER A 182 4.37 -0.18 16.84
CA SER A 182 5.33 0.78 16.29
C SER A 182 5.45 0.65 14.77
N VAL A 183 5.61 -0.58 14.28
CA VAL A 183 5.70 -0.89 12.85
C VAL A 183 4.38 -0.53 12.14
N ALA A 184 3.24 -0.88 12.72
CA ALA A 184 1.93 -0.58 12.13
C ALA A 184 1.67 0.94 12.01
N LEU A 185 1.99 1.70 13.05
CA LEU A 185 1.86 3.17 13.01
C LEU A 185 2.83 3.79 12.01
N TRP A 186 4.07 3.31 11.94
CA TRP A 186 5.07 3.80 11.00
C TRP A 186 4.63 3.56 9.56
N THR A 187 4.30 2.31 9.21
CA THR A 187 3.88 1.91 7.86
C THR A 187 2.64 2.70 7.41
N ALA A 188 1.67 2.91 8.30
CA ALA A 188 0.48 3.71 8.01
C ALA A 188 0.82 5.18 7.71
N LYS A 189 1.69 5.79 8.51
CA LYS A 189 2.11 7.19 8.31
C LYS A 189 2.89 7.37 7.01
N GLU A 190 3.82 6.46 6.73
CA GLU A 190 4.54 6.46 5.45
C GLU A 190 3.59 6.29 4.26
N ALA A 191 2.59 5.41 4.34
CA ALA A 191 1.59 5.26 3.29
C ALA A 191 0.83 6.57 3.03
N VAL A 192 0.38 7.28 4.08
CA VAL A 192 -0.29 8.59 3.94
C VAL A 192 0.66 9.64 3.35
N LEU A 193 1.90 9.72 3.82
CA LEU A 193 2.89 10.68 3.32
C LEU A 193 3.28 10.40 1.86
N LYS A 194 3.31 9.13 1.45
CA LYS A 194 3.50 8.71 0.05
C LYS A 194 2.25 9.04 -0.80
N ALA A 195 1.04 8.85 -0.26
CA ALA A 195 -0.19 9.24 -0.95
C ALA A 195 -0.16 10.73 -1.32
N THR A 196 0.20 11.57 -0.37
CA THR A 196 0.22 13.02 -0.53
C THR A 196 1.43 13.56 -1.29
N GLY A 197 2.47 12.75 -1.46
CA GLY A 197 3.72 13.14 -2.10
C GLY A 197 4.66 13.96 -1.22
N HIS A 198 4.36 14.14 0.06
CA HIS A 198 5.22 14.88 0.99
C HIS A 198 6.45 14.07 1.41
N GLY A 199 6.32 12.73 1.51
CA GLY A 199 7.38 11.90 2.07
C GLY A 199 7.83 12.43 3.44
N LEU A 200 9.08 12.22 3.79
CA LEU A 200 9.66 12.68 5.06
C LEU A 200 10.08 14.17 5.05
N SER A 201 9.64 14.97 4.08
CA SER A 201 9.82 16.42 4.11
C SER A 201 8.96 17.11 5.19
N VAL A 202 7.99 16.39 5.72
CA VAL A 202 7.16 16.79 6.86
C VAL A 202 7.31 15.80 8.00
N VAL A 203 7.08 16.26 9.23
CA VAL A 203 7.17 15.39 10.40
C VAL A 203 6.01 14.39 10.43
N PRO A 204 6.25 13.08 10.63
CA PRO A 204 5.21 12.05 10.60
C PRO A 204 4.11 12.23 11.67
N SER A 205 4.38 12.96 12.75
CA SER A 205 3.38 13.27 13.78
C SER A 205 2.21 14.14 13.28
N LEU A 206 2.33 14.77 12.09
CA LEU A 206 1.21 15.46 11.43
C LEU A 206 0.19 14.50 10.84
N VAL A 207 0.54 13.24 10.64
CA VAL A 207 -0.39 12.16 10.30
C VAL A 207 -0.89 11.55 11.61
N ARG A 208 -2.20 11.64 11.86
CA ARG A 208 -2.85 11.07 13.04
C ARG A 208 -3.62 9.83 12.64
N VAL A 209 -3.19 8.67 13.10
CA VAL A 209 -3.83 7.37 12.86
C VAL A 209 -4.77 7.07 14.03
N GLN A 210 -6.02 6.73 13.72
CA GLN A 210 -6.97 6.27 14.73
C GLN A 210 -6.68 4.79 15.02
N PHE A 211 -5.99 4.50 16.12
CA PHE A 211 -5.64 3.15 16.51
C PHE A 211 -6.44 2.73 17.74
N SER A 212 -6.94 1.48 17.78
CA SER A 212 -7.71 0.95 18.91
C SER A 212 -7.10 -0.36 19.43
N GLU A 213 -7.47 -0.77 20.64
CA GLU A 213 -7.08 -2.07 21.21
C GLU A 213 -7.55 -3.22 20.32
N GLN A 214 -8.80 -3.18 19.84
CA GLN A 214 -9.37 -4.22 18.97
C GLN A 214 -8.56 -4.39 17.67
N LEU A 215 -8.10 -3.27 17.09
CA LEU A 215 -7.26 -3.31 15.89
C LEU A 215 -5.88 -3.89 16.22
N LEU A 216 -5.32 -3.55 17.38
CA LEU A 216 -4.04 -4.10 17.83
C LEU A 216 -4.15 -5.60 18.08
N ASP A 217 -5.21 -6.06 18.75
CA ASP A 217 -5.47 -7.48 19.00
C ASP A 217 -5.64 -8.26 17.69
N ALA A 218 -6.37 -7.70 16.72
CA ALA A 218 -6.55 -8.32 15.40
C ALA A 218 -5.23 -8.40 14.61
N LEU A 219 -4.38 -7.36 14.68
CA LEU A 219 -3.04 -7.40 14.08
C LEU A 219 -2.13 -8.43 14.77
N GLU A 220 -2.16 -8.49 16.11
CA GLU A 220 -1.38 -9.45 16.87
C GLU A 220 -1.80 -10.88 16.52
N LEU A 221 -3.13 -11.15 16.48
CA LEU A 221 -3.66 -12.45 16.08
C LEU A 221 -3.18 -12.83 14.68
N ALA A 222 -3.36 -11.94 13.69
CA ALA A 222 -2.93 -12.18 12.32
C ALA A 222 -1.43 -12.47 12.21
N MET A 223 -0.61 -11.83 13.05
CA MET A 223 0.84 -12.05 13.04
C MET A 223 1.29 -13.27 13.82
N THR A 224 0.45 -13.83 14.71
CA THR A 224 0.75 -15.06 15.44
C THR A 224 0.26 -16.31 14.72
N GLU A 225 -0.75 -16.18 13.86
CA GLU A 225 -1.25 -17.30 13.10
C GLU A 225 -0.16 -17.90 12.20
N GLU A 226 -0.09 -19.23 12.18
CA GLU A 226 0.65 -19.97 11.14
C GLU A 226 0.01 -19.62 9.79
N PRO A 227 0.80 -19.40 8.74
CA PRO A 227 0.25 -19.09 7.42
C PRO A 227 -0.79 -20.15 7.05
N LEU A 228 -2.02 -19.71 6.77
CA LEU A 228 -3.08 -20.60 6.28
C LEU A 228 -2.48 -21.47 5.18
N GLY A 229 -2.51 -22.80 5.38
CA GLY A 229 -1.97 -23.75 4.43
C GLY A 229 -2.52 -23.47 3.04
N GLU A 230 -1.74 -23.78 2.02
CA GLU A 230 -2.13 -23.64 0.61
C GLU A 230 -3.60 -23.96 0.47
N ILE A 231 -4.38 -23.07 -0.16
CA ILE A 231 -5.70 -23.41 -0.66
C ILE A 231 -5.44 -24.58 -1.60
N ALA A 232 -5.69 -25.80 -1.14
CA ALA A 232 -5.58 -26.97 -1.95
C ALA A 232 -6.60 -26.81 -3.08
N ASP A 233 -6.12 -26.62 -4.29
CA ASP A 233 -6.93 -26.82 -5.47
C ASP A 233 -7.40 -28.29 -5.42
N ASP A 234 -8.70 -28.48 -5.27
CA ASP A 234 -9.37 -29.76 -5.09
C ASP A 234 -9.45 -30.51 -6.43
N GLU A 235 -8.28 -30.75 -7.07
CA GLU A 235 -8.11 -31.66 -8.21
C GLU A 235 -6.71 -32.31 -8.21
N ALA A 236 -6.43 -33.10 -7.19
CA ALA A 236 -5.31 -34.03 -7.24
C ALA A 236 -5.77 -35.40 -7.74
N LEU A 237 -5.79 -35.57 -9.03
CA LEU A 237 -5.68 -36.89 -9.65
C LEU A 237 -4.22 -37.14 -10.05
N SER A 238 -3.61 -38.11 -9.32
CA SER A 238 -2.43 -38.91 -9.65
C SER A 238 -1.03 -38.31 -9.60
N GLY A 239 -0.21 -38.89 -8.73
CA GLY A 239 1.23 -38.99 -8.88
C GLY A 239 2.04 -38.26 -7.82
N GLY A 240 2.43 -38.98 -6.77
CA GLY A 240 3.27 -38.48 -5.69
C GLY A 240 4.57 -37.83 -6.17
N THR A 241 4.63 -36.52 -6.02
CA THR A 241 5.86 -35.75 -5.91
C THR A 241 5.73 -34.91 -4.65
N SER A 242 6.70 -35.00 -3.76
CA SER A 242 6.77 -34.15 -2.57
C SER A 242 6.77 -32.71 -3.03
N HIS A 243 5.64 -31.98 -2.84
CA HIS A 243 5.58 -30.55 -3.07
C HIS A 243 6.45 -29.89 -2.01
N THR A 244 7.68 -29.53 -2.36
CA THR A 244 8.37 -28.46 -1.67
C THR A 244 7.57 -27.17 -1.92
N PRO A 245 7.08 -26.45 -0.88
CA PRO A 245 6.34 -25.23 -1.08
C PRO A 245 7.14 -24.27 -1.96
N ASP A 246 6.46 -23.62 -2.93
CA ASP A 246 7.11 -22.63 -3.78
C ASP A 246 7.71 -21.54 -2.87
N PRO A 247 9.03 -21.41 -2.84
CA PRO A 247 9.70 -20.45 -1.98
C PRO A 247 9.36 -18.99 -2.37
N THR A 248 8.68 -18.74 -3.50
CA THR A 248 8.20 -17.42 -3.91
C THR A 248 6.76 -17.15 -3.49
N ALA A 249 6.05 -18.13 -2.94
CA ALA A 249 4.66 -17.99 -2.53
C ALA A 249 4.53 -17.03 -1.35
N LEU A 250 4.12 -15.80 -1.62
CA LEU A 250 3.71 -14.84 -0.59
C LEU A 250 2.36 -15.28 -0.03
N ARG A 251 2.24 -15.29 1.30
CA ARG A 251 1.02 -15.69 1.99
C ARG A 251 0.39 -14.51 2.70
N VAL A 252 -0.93 -14.35 2.56
CA VAL A 252 -1.72 -13.41 3.38
C VAL A 252 -2.03 -14.10 4.71
N LEU A 253 -1.79 -13.41 5.83
CA LEU A 253 -1.93 -13.99 7.15
C LEU A 253 -3.35 -13.90 7.71
N THR A 254 -4.21 -13.04 7.17
CA THR A 254 -5.63 -12.95 7.56
C THR A 254 -6.47 -12.46 6.39
N GLN A 255 -7.72 -12.94 6.33
CA GLN A 255 -8.74 -12.41 5.43
C GLN A 255 -9.56 -11.28 6.06
N ASP A 256 -9.39 -11.04 7.36
CA ASP A 256 -10.09 -9.99 8.06
C ASP A 256 -9.62 -8.61 7.63
N SER A 257 -10.56 -7.70 7.51
CA SER A 257 -10.27 -6.32 7.10
C SER A 257 -9.72 -5.52 8.27
N LEU A 258 -8.41 -5.35 8.32
CA LEU A 258 -7.70 -4.54 9.31
C LEU A 258 -7.72 -3.07 8.89
N THR A 259 -8.83 -2.37 9.12
CA THR A 259 -9.07 -1.02 8.61
C THR A 259 -9.24 0.01 9.71
N THR A 260 -8.82 1.23 9.44
CA THR A 260 -9.05 2.42 10.27
C THR A 260 -8.99 3.70 9.44
N ARG A 261 -8.92 4.85 10.12
CA ARG A 261 -8.79 6.17 9.50
C ARG A 261 -7.52 6.87 9.94
N ALA A 262 -7.03 7.76 9.08
CA ALA A 262 -6.03 8.74 9.46
C ALA A 262 -6.44 10.14 9.00
N ALA A 263 -5.96 11.14 9.71
CA ALA A 263 -6.04 12.54 9.32
C ALA A 263 -4.63 13.09 9.11
N PHE A 264 -4.45 13.92 8.11
CA PHE A 264 -3.19 14.59 7.82
C PHE A 264 -3.41 16.09 7.72
N ASN A 265 -2.74 16.83 8.59
CA ASN A 265 -2.72 18.29 8.56
C ASN A 265 -1.56 18.73 7.65
N ALA A 266 -1.87 18.91 6.36
CA ALA A 266 -0.87 19.39 5.42
C ALA A 266 -0.42 20.80 5.81
N PRO A 267 0.91 21.07 5.93
CA PRO A 267 1.39 22.44 6.10
C PRO A 267 1.01 23.28 4.88
N ALA A 268 0.65 24.55 5.09
CA ALA A 268 0.42 25.48 4.00
C ALA A 268 1.67 25.53 3.10
N THR A 269 1.48 25.25 1.80
CA THR A 269 2.60 25.27 0.83
C THR A 269 3.18 26.70 0.77
N GLN A 270 4.50 26.80 0.90
CA GLN A 270 5.24 28.06 0.75
C GLN A 270 5.26 28.53 -0.72
N GLY A 271 4.10 28.84 -1.27
CA GLY A 271 3.97 29.30 -2.66
C GLY A 271 2.74 30.16 -2.84
N GLY A 272 2.85 31.45 -2.50
CA GLY A 272 1.83 32.44 -2.81
C GLY A 272 0.76 32.63 -1.73
N ASN A 273 0.88 33.71 -0.97
CA ASN A 273 0.03 34.22 0.10
C ASN A 273 0.22 33.55 1.47
N GLN A 274 0.89 34.26 2.36
CA GLN A 274 0.91 34.00 3.80
C GLN A 274 -0.53 34.13 4.33
N GLY A 275 -1.15 33.00 4.71
CA GLY A 275 -2.48 32.98 5.31
C GLY A 275 -3.36 31.81 4.93
N GLY A 276 -2.85 30.79 4.21
CA GLY A 276 -3.61 29.59 3.92
C GLY A 276 -3.84 28.76 5.20
N GLU A 277 -5.11 28.49 5.54
CA GLU A 277 -5.45 27.54 6.60
C GLU A 277 -4.87 26.17 6.27
N ALA A 278 -4.37 25.46 7.29
CA ALA A 278 -3.94 24.08 7.15
C ALA A 278 -5.14 23.23 6.66
N ILE A 279 -4.99 22.57 5.53
CA ILE A 279 -6.05 21.72 5.00
C ILE A 279 -5.94 20.36 5.67
N GLU A 280 -6.96 19.97 6.45
CA GLU A 280 -7.07 18.62 6.98
C GLU A 280 -7.55 17.67 5.87
N ARG A 281 -6.77 16.63 5.62
CA ARG A 281 -7.07 15.55 4.67
C ARG A 281 -7.36 14.28 5.44
N SER A 282 -8.38 13.55 5.03
CA SER A 282 -8.81 12.30 5.67
C SER A 282 -8.49 11.10 4.78
N PHE A 283 -8.04 10.01 5.39
CA PHE A 283 -7.66 8.78 4.70
C PHE A 283 -8.35 7.57 5.32
N SER A 284 -8.78 6.64 4.48
CA SER A 284 -9.04 5.26 4.86
C SER A 284 -7.72 4.50 4.83
N LEU A 285 -7.43 3.76 5.89
CA LEU A 285 -6.25 2.92 6.03
C LEU A 285 -6.65 1.46 6.08
N GLN A 286 -5.85 0.61 5.44
CA GLN A 286 -5.97 -0.84 5.53
C GLN A 286 -4.58 -1.45 5.69
N TRP A 287 -4.44 -2.40 6.63
CA TRP A 287 -3.25 -3.23 6.73
C TRP A 287 -3.48 -4.60 6.13
N VAL A 288 -2.44 -5.11 5.48
CA VAL A 288 -2.39 -6.46 4.93
C VAL A 288 -1.14 -7.14 5.50
N PRO A 289 -1.30 -7.97 6.55
CA PRO A 289 -0.23 -8.79 7.08
C PRO A 289 0.13 -9.89 6.09
N VAL A 290 1.43 -10.07 5.84
CA VAL A 290 1.93 -11.07 4.90
C VAL A 290 3.14 -11.81 5.45
N ALA A 291 3.35 -13.03 4.97
CA ALA A 291 4.54 -13.81 5.26
C ALA A 291 5.17 -14.31 3.96
N LEU A 292 6.48 -14.22 3.89
CA LEU A 292 7.28 -14.78 2.81
C LEU A 292 8.15 -15.89 3.38
N PRO A 293 8.00 -17.15 2.94
CA PRO A 293 8.82 -18.27 3.43
C PRO A 293 10.32 -17.98 3.28
N ASP A 294 11.11 -18.33 4.27
CA ASP A 294 12.56 -18.30 4.15
C ASP A 294 13.01 -19.43 3.22
N THR A 295 13.97 -19.15 2.33
CA THR A 295 14.48 -20.14 1.37
C THR A 295 15.40 -21.18 2.03
N GLU A 296 16.09 -20.79 3.09
CA GLU A 296 17.02 -21.66 3.83
C GLU A 296 16.31 -22.39 4.96
N ASN A 297 15.27 -21.80 5.54
CA ASN A 297 14.48 -22.37 6.60
C ASN A 297 12.97 -22.12 6.37
N PRO A 298 12.28 -22.97 5.59
CA PRO A 298 10.87 -22.80 5.24
C PRO A 298 9.90 -22.69 6.44
N GLU A 299 10.31 -23.17 7.62
CA GLU A 299 9.55 -23.03 8.86
C GLU A 299 9.65 -21.61 9.44
N GLN A 300 10.60 -20.81 8.97
CA GLN A 300 10.80 -19.41 9.39
C GLN A 300 10.37 -18.49 8.26
N ALA A 301 9.12 -18.07 8.29
CA ALA A 301 8.63 -17.08 7.35
C ALA A 301 8.97 -15.67 7.82
N GLN A 302 9.49 -14.82 6.94
CA GLN A 302 9.64 -13.40 7.21
C GLN A 302 8.29 -12.72 7.14
N LYS A 303 7.81 -12.23 8.28
CA LYS A 303 6.54 -11.54 8.40
C LYS A 303 6.72 -10.05 8.11
N MET A 304 5.79 -9.51 7.33
CA MET A 304 5.79 -8.11 6.89
C MET A 304 4.40 -7.53 7.01
N LEU A 305 4.32 -6.22 7.12
CA LEU A 305 3.08 -5.47 7.17
C LEU A 305 3.03 -4.48 6.01
N ILE A 306 2.01 -4.60 5.18
CA ILE A 306 1.71 -3.64 4.11
C ILE A 306 0.62 -2.72 4.63
N ALA A 307 0.78 -1.40 4.50
CA ALA A 307 -0.28 -0.43 4.74
C ALA A 307 -0.67 0.28 3.44
N LEU A 308 -1.96 0.34 3.17
CA LEU A 308 -2.56 1.10 2.08
C LEU A 308 -3.32 2.29 2.65
N ALA A 309 -3.06 3.47 2.14
CA ALA A 309 -3.79 4.71 2.43
C ALA A 309 -4.52 5.20 1.18
N VAL A 310 -5.83 5.46 1.29
CA VAL A 310 -6.63 6.05 0.23
C VAL A 310 -7.32 7.28 0.78
N GLU A 311 -7.15 8.42 0.12
CA GLU A 311 -7.78 9.67 0.54
C GLU A 311 -9.30 9.59 0.36
N ASN A 312 -10.01 10.01 1.40
CA ASN A 312 -11.45 10.21 1.30
C ASN A 312 -11.69 11.53 0.55
N PRO A 313 -12.54 11.55 -0.49
CA PRO A 313 -12.84 12.79 -1.21
C PRO A 313 -13.38 13.83 -0.22
N ALA A 314 -12.89 15.06 -0.35
CA ALA A 314 -13.31 16.16 0.48
C ALA A 314 -14.82 16.36 0.35
N GLN A 315 -15.56 15.92 1.35
CA GLN A 315 -16.94 16.36 1.52
C GLN A 315 -16.91 17.70 2.24
N SER A 316 -17.79 18.59 1.86
CA SER A 316 -17.88 19.99 2.28
C SER A 316 -18.08 20.21 3.80
N LYS A 317 -17.97 19.17 4.65
CA LYS A 317 -17.85 19.22 6.10
C LYS A 317 -17.13 17.95 6.62
N PRO A 318 -16.04 18.08 7.37
CA PRO A 318 -15.22 16.93 7.83
C PRO A 318 -15.94 15.97 8.81
N ALA A 319 -17.09 16.32 9.34
CA ALA A 319 -17.74 15.61 10.44
C ALA A 319 -18.82 14.59 10.05
N GLN A 320 -19.27 14.50 8.79
CA GLN A 320 -20.44 13.69 8.42
C GLN A 320 -20.28 12.79 7.19
N GLY A 321 -19.12 12.76 6.53
CA GLY A 321 -18.89 11.87 5.41
C GLY A 321 -18.56 10.45 5.86
N GLU A 322 -19.29 9.44 5.38
CA GLU A 322 -18.87 8.06 5.54
C GLU A 322 -17.53 7.87 4.80
N PRO A 323 -16.58 7.11 5.40
CA PRO A 323 -15.30 6.85 4.75
C PRO A 323 -15.52 6.07 3.46
N VAL A 324 -14.63 6.30 2.48
CA VAL A 324 -14.54 5.43 1.30
C VAL A 324 -14.25 4.02 1.77
N GLN A 325 -15.07 3.07 1.36
CA GLN A 325 -14.78 1.67 1.60
C GLN A 325 -13.64 1.27 0.65
N VAL A 326 -12.50 0.93 1.22
CA VAL A 326 -11.33 0.46 0.43
C VAL A 326 -11.41 -1.05 0.31
N GLU A 327 -11.41 -1.53 -0.92
CA GLU A 327 -11.26 -2.96 -1.23
C GLU A 327 -9.84 -3.17 -1.76
N ALA A 328 -8.90 -3.47 -0.87
CA ALA A 328 -7.55 -3.84 -1.25
C ALA A 328 -7.47 -5.33 -1.57
N GLN A 329 -7.03 -5.63 -2.78
CA GLN A 329 -6.74 -7.00 -3.20
C GLN A 329 -5.23 -7.16 -3.35
N LEU A 330 -4.63 -8.02 -2.52
CA LEU A 330 -3.23 -8.40 -2.66
C LEU A 330 -3.10 -9.47 -3.75
N LEU A 331 -2.21 -9.21 -4.69
CA LEU A 331 -1.94 -10.05 -5.86
C LEU A 331 -0.45 -10.36 -5.92
N PRO A 332 0.01 -11.51 -5.40
CA PRO A 332 1.37 -11.97 -5.61
C PRO A 332 1.63 -12.17 -7.10
N VAL A 333 2.78 -11.72 -7.59
CA VAL A 333 3.14 -11.85 -9.00
C VAL A 333 4.53 -12.45 -9.16
N ALA A 334 4.64 -13.51 -9.96
CA ALA A 334 5.91 -14.12 -10.29
C ALA A 334 6.41 -13.65 -11.68
N THR A 335 5.51 -13.33 -12.60
CA THR A 335 5.86 -12.93 -13.97
C THR A 335 5.11 -11.67 -14.42
N PRO A 336 5.69 -10.88 -15.35
CA PRO A 336 5.00 -9.74 -15.94
C PRO A 336 3.75 -10.13 -16.75
N LEU A 337 3.70 -11.35 -17.29
CA LEU A 337 2.52 -11.83 -18.02
C LEU A 337 1.35 -12.05 -17.10
N GLU A 338 1.59 -12.64 -15.93
CA GLU A 338 0.58 -12.77 -14.86
C GLU A 338 0.07 -11.40 -14.41
N LEU A 339 0.97 -10.46 -14.14
CA LEU A 339 0.64 -9.08 -13.82
C LEU A 339 -0.25 -8.44 -14.89
N LYS A 340 0.08 -8.59 -16.18
CA LYS A 340 -0.70 -8.03 -17.28
C LYS A 340 -2.12 -8.61 -17.27
N ARG A 341 -2.28 -9.91 -17.10
CA ARG A 341 -3.59 -10.56 -17.01
C ARG A 341 -4.43 -10.00 -15.87
N LEU A 342 -3.86 -9.91 -14.66
CA LEU A 342 -4.54 -9.37 -13.47
C LEU A 342 -4.93 -7.89 -13.59
N LEU A 343 -4.23 -7.11 -14.41
CA LEU A 343 -4.57 -5.70 -14.66
C LEU A 343 -5.63 -5.51 -15.73
N THR A 344 -5.78 -6.46 -16.66
CA THR A 344 -6.72 -6.37 -17.80
C THR A 344 -8.08 -6.98 -17.49
N ASP A 345 -8.14 -7.96 -16.59
CA ASP A 345 -9.36 -8.57 -16.09
C ASP A 345 -10.03 -7.67 -15.03
#